data_3ff7928761e91305055ba7837e45104a
#
_entry.id   3ff7928761e91305055ba7837e45104a
#
_cell.length_a   1.000
_cell.length_b   1.000
_cell.length_c   1.000
_cell.angle_alpha   90.00
_cell.angle_beta   90.00
_cell.angle_gamma   90.00
#
_symmetry.space_group_name_H-M   'P 1'
#
loop_
_entity.id
_entity.type
_entity.pdbx_description
1 polymer ?
#
loop_
_entity_poly.entity_id
_entity_poly.type
_entity_poly.pdbx_seq_one_letter_code
_entity_poly.pdbx_strand_id
1 'polypeptide(L)'
;MDIQHILSELKIADQNPGVMIGKRAFGGGPNIDSISPVDGKRIASVSSATADEYSQVIREAQAAFLEWRQVPAPKRGEVVRQFGDALREKKDALGALVSYEMGKSLQEGLGEVQEMIDICDFAVGQSRQLYGMTTHSERPLHRMFEQYQPLGVVGIISAFNFPVAVWAWNTALAWVCGDACVWKPSEKSALCSIACQHIWNEVAEANEVPAALSCVVNGMADVGEMLSNDPMVPLVSATGSTRMGKAVAKAVAGRLGRSLLELGGNNVVIIAP
;
A
#
# COMPACT_ATOMS: atom_id res chain seq x y z
N MET A 1 10.99 -17.56 18.62
CA MET A 1 10.63 -16.17 18.21
C MET A 1 9.92 -15.53 19.40
N ASP A 2 10.42 -14.42 19.91
CA ASP A 2 9.72 -13.65 20.96
C ASP A 2 8.78 -12.65 20.28
N ILE A 3 7.52 -13.05 20.14
CA ILE A 3 6.53 -12.21 19.45
C ILE A 3 6.25 -10.90 20.18
N GLN A 4 6.33 -10.88 21.52
CA GLN A 4 6.06 -9.66 22.29
C GLN A 4 7.14 -8.60 22.05
N HIS A 5 8.38 -9.02 21.92
CA HIS A 5 9.47 -8.13 21.54
C HIS A 5 9.27 -7.56 20.13
N ILE A 6 8.88 -8.40 19.16
CA ILE A 6 8.61 -7.99 17.77
C ILE A 6 7.45 -6.98 17.71
N LEU A 7 6.34 -7.25 18.40
CA LEU A 7 5.20 -6.33 18.44
C LEU A 7 5.58 -4.97 19.03
N SER A 8 6.37 -4.99 20.11
CA SER A 8 6.88 -3.76 20.74
C SER A 8 7.80 -2.96 19.80
N GLU A 9 8.72 -3.65 19.11
CA GLU A 9 9.63 -3.02 18.14
C GLU A 9 8.89 -2.36 16.97
N LEU A 10 7.80 -3.00 16.51
CA LEU A 10 6.95 -2.52 15.42
C LEU A 10 5.82 -1.59 15.90
N LYS A 11 5.81 -1.23 17.19
CA LYS A 11 4.82 -0.33 17.82
C LYS A 11 3.38 -0.84 17.71
N ILE A 12 3.18 -2.16 17.77
CA ILE A 12 1.87 -2.80 17.75
C ILE A 12 1.41 -3.01 19.19
N ALA A 13 0.26 -2.43 19.56
CA ALA A 13 -0.39 -2.60 20.83
C ALA A 13 -1.36 -3.81 20.83
N ASP A 14 -1.93 -4.15 21.98
CA ASP A 14 -2.98 -5.17 22.08
C ASP A 14 -4.26 -4.76 21.33
N GLN A 15 -4.57 -3.45 21.33
CA GLN A 15 -5.60 -2.86 20.48
C GLN A 15 -5.02 -1.73 19.65
N ASN A 16 -5.26 -1.75 18.35
CA ASN A 16 -4.73 -0.79 17.40
C ASN A 16 -5.86 -0.10 16.65
N PRO A 17 -5.76 1.21 16.41
CA PRO A 17 -6.66 1.88 15.49
C PRO A 17 -6.37 1.42 14.05
N GLY A 18 -7.41 1.17 13.28
CA GLY A 18 -7.29 0.61 11.93
C GLY A 18 -7.23 1.65 10.81
N VAL A 19 -7.41 2.92 11.13
CA VAL A 19 -7.24 4.03 10.19
C VAL A 19 -6.02 4.84 10.60
N MET A 20 -5.10 5.05 9.67
CA MET A 20 -3.89 5.84 9.94
C MET A 20 -3.67 6.87 8.84
N ILE A 21 -3.51 8.14 9.27
CA ILE A 21 -3.12 9.28 8.43
C ILE A 21 -1.89 9.91 9.09
N GLY A 22 -0.70 9.56 8.63
CA GLY A 22 0.53 9.88 9.34
C GLY A 22 0.48 9.35 10.77
N LYS A 23 0.79 10.19 11.77
CA LYS A 23 0.72 9.83 13.20
C LYS A 23 -0.70 9.83 13.79
N ARG A 24 -1.69 10.38 13.11
CA ARG A 24 -3.08 10.30 13.59
C ARG A 24 -3.61 8.92 13.28
N ALA A 25 -4.11 8.26 14.31
CA ALA A 25 -4.66 6.93 14.23
C ALA A 25 -6.00 6.87 14.96
N PHE A 26 -7.00 6.30 14.32
CA PHE A 26 -8.37 6.19 14.82
C PHE A 26 -9.07 4.97 14.19
N GLY A 27 -10.28 4.68 14.61
CA GLY A 27 -11.08 3.58 14.09
C GLY A 27 -12.29 3.39 14.99
N GLY A 28 -13.47 3.76 14.50
CA GLY A 28 -14.75 3.71 15.22
C GLY A 28 -15.60 2.49 14.87
N GLY A 29 -15.15 1.66 13.92
CA GLY A 29 -15.85 0.45 13.50
C GLY A 29 -15.56 -0.77 14.38
N PRO A 30 -16.15 -1.93 14.06
CA PRO A 30 -15.92 -3.18 14.78
C PRO A 30 -14.45 -3.60 14.83
N ASN A 31 -14.06 -4.26 15.92
CA ASN A 31 -12.73 -4.83 16.03
C ASN A 31 -12.56 -6.07 15.16
N ILE A 32 -11.39 -6.20 14.59
CA ILE A 32 -10.90 -7.37 13.84
C ILE A 32 -9.78 -7.98 14.66
N ASP A 33 -9.97 -9.21 15.11
CA ASP A 33 -8.92 -9.95 15.81
C ASP A 33 -7.97 -10.61 14.81
N SER A 34 -6.67 -10.37 14.98
CA SER A 34 -5.63 -11.11 14.28
C SER A 34 -5.30 -12.37 15.07
N ILE A 35 -5.50 -13.52 14.44
CA ILE A 35 -5.26 -14.85 15.02
C ILE A 35 -4.11 -15.51 14.27
N SER A 36 -3.06 -15.87 15.01
CA SER A 36 -1.92 -16.57 14.41
C SER A 36 -2.28 -17.98 13.96
N PRO A 37 -2.03 -18.35 12.69
CA PRO A 37 -2.19 -19.73 12.26
C PRO A 37 -1.08 -20.66 12.79
N VAL A 38 -0.03 -20.10 13.41
CA VAL A 38 1.11 -20.88 13.95
C VAL A 38 0.70 -21.63 15.24
N ASP A 39 -0.07 -20.99 16.11
CA ASP A 39 -0.44 -21.54 17.41
C ASP A 39 -1.92 -21.31 17.78
N GLY A 40 -2.69 -20.72 16.91
CA GLY A 40 -4.13 -20.45 17.10
C GLY A 40 -4.44 -19.34 18.10
N LYS A 41 -3.43 -18.61 18.58
CA LYS A 41 -3.65 -17.53 19.57
C LYS A 41 -3.97 -16.22 18.92
N ARG A 42 -4.76 -15.40 19.63
CA ARG A 42 -4.95 -14.00 19.29
C ARG A 42 -3.61 -13.26 19.47
N ILE A 43 -3.22 -12.51 18.45
CA ILE A 43 -2.01 -11.68 18.47
C ILE A 43 -2.37 -10.31 19.07
N ALA A 44 -3.30 -9.62 18.41
CA ALA A 44 -3.82 -8.29 18.77
C ALA A 44 -5.14 -8.05 18.04
N SER A 45 -5.79 -6.91 18.26
CA SER A 45 -6.94 -6.48 17.47
C SER A 45 -6.74 -5.13 16.82
N VAL A 46 -7.51 -4.90 15.75
CA VAL A 46 -7.51 -3.66 14.97
C VAL A 46 -8.95 -3.20 14.79
N SER A 47 -9.27 -1.96 15.15
CA SER A 47 -10.60 -1.40 14.89
C SER A 47 -10.77 -1.05 13.41
N SER A 48 -11.86 -1.46 12.78
CA SER A 48 -12.14 -1.12 11.39
C SER A 48 -12.57 0.33 11.22
N ALA A 49 -12.46 0.84 9.98
CA ALA A 49 -12.94 2.15 9.61
C ALA A 49 -14.46 2.20 9.55
N THR A 50 -15.03 3.35 9.89
CA THR A 50 -16.40 3.75 9.53
C THR A 50 -16.41 4.43 8.15
N ALA A 51 -17.60 4.58 7.55
CA ALA A 51 -17.76 5.29 6.27
C ALA A 51 -17.33 6.77 6.35
N ASP A 52 -17.55 7.42 7.49
CA ASP A 52 -17.16 8.82 7.69
C ASP A 52 -15.63 8.96 7.78
N GLU A 53 -14.97 8.03 8.47
CA GLU A 53 -13.51 7.96 8.58
C GLU A 53 -12.87 7.68 7.22
N TYR A 54 -13.43 6.73 6.45
CA TYR A 54 -13.02 6.48 5.07
C TYR A 54 -13.12 7.77 4.23
N SER A 55 -14.25 8.45 4.29
CA SER A 55 -14.47 9.71 3.55
C SER A 55 -13.49 10.81 3.97
N GLN A 56 -13.11 10.87 5.24
CA GLN A 56 -12.07 11.78 5.72
C GLN A 56 -10.71 11.44 5.12
N VAL A 57 -10.32 10.15 5.12
CA VAL A 57 -9.05 9.67 4.52
C VAL A 57 -8.94 10.11 3.07
N ILE A 58 -9.98 9.90 2.26
CA ILE A 58 -9.97 10.25 0.83
C ILE A 58 -9.80 11.76 0.63
N ARG A 59 -10.52 12.59 1.38
CA ARG A 59 -10.37 14.04 1.27
C ARG A 59 -8.96 14.52 1.62
N GLU A 60 -8.36 13.96 2.68
CA GLU A 60 -7.01 14.34 3.09
C GLU A 60 -5.94 13.79 2.14
N ALA A 61 -6.12 12.56 1.61
CA ALA A 61 -5.23 12.01 0.59
C ALA A 61 -5.25 12.86 -0.69
N GLN A 62 -6.43 13.36 -1.09
CA GLN A 62 -6.54 14.27 -2.23
C GLN A 62 -5.79 15.60 -1.99
N ALA A 63 -5.86 16.16 -0.79
CA ALA A 63 -5.10 17.36 -0.44
C ALA A 63 -3.58 17.08 -0.48
N ALA A 64 -3.14 15.97 0.12
CA ALA A 64 -1.74 15.54 0.11
C ALA A 64 -1.21 15.32 -1.33
N PHE A 65 -2.02 14.74 -2.19
CA PHE A 65 -1.70 14.58 -3.62
C PHE A 65 -1.42 15.93 -4.29
N LEU A 66 -2.25 16.95 -4.05
CA LEU A 66 -2.08 18.28 -4.67
C LEU A 66 -0.77 18.96 -4.25
N GLU A 67 -0.29 18.69 -3.05
CA GLU A 67 1.02 19.16 -2.57
C GLU A 67 2.16 18.30 -3.15
N TRP A 68 2.05 16.99 -3.03
CA TRP A 68 3.11 16.04 -3.41
C TRP A 68 3.43 16.05 -4.90
N ARG A 69 2.43 16.21 -5.75
CA ARG A 69 2.63 16.32 -7.21
C ARG A 69 3.54 17.48 -7.63
N GLN A 70 3.71 18.50 -6.78
CA GLN A 70 4.59 19.63 -7.04
C GLN A 70 6.07 19.33 -6.70
N VAL A 71 6.33 18.30 -5.90
CA VAL A 71 7.69 17.90 -5.55
C VAL A 71 8.35 17.23 -6.76
N PRO A 72 9.56 17.65 -7.19
CA PRO A 72 10.26 17.02 -8.32
C PRO A 72 10.46 15.52 -8.13
N ALA A 73 10.27 14.71 -9.19
CA ALA A 73 10.35 13.25 -9.10
C ALA A 73 11.64 12.72 -8.46
N PRO A 74 12.85 13.25 -8.75
CA PRO A 74 14.06 12.80 -8.06
C PRO A 74 14.09 13.07 -6.56
N LYS A 75 13.39 14.10 -6.08
CA LYS A 75 13.24 14.36 -4.63
C LYS A 75 12.26 13.38 -4.01
N ARG A 76 11.16 13.05 -4.72
CA ARG A 76 10.26 11.98 -4.30
C ARG A 76 10.99 10.64 -4.20
N GLY A 77 11.86 10.34 -5.18
CA GLY A 77 12.73 9.17 -5.16
C GLY A 77 13.65 9.11 -3.96
N GLU A 78 14.18 10.25 -3.49
CA GLU A 78 15.02 10.29 -2.29
C GLU A 78 14.25 9.86 -1.02
N VAL A 79 12.99 10.27 -0.88
CA VAL A 79 12.14 9.81 0.22
C VAL A 79 11.89 8.30 0.15
N VAL A 80 11.63 7.78 -1.06
CA VAL A 80 11.44 6.33 -1.28
C VAL A 80 12.74 5.56 -0.98
N ARG A 81 13.93 6.12 -1.29
CA ARG A 81 15.21 5.52 -0.92
C ARG A 81 15.35 5.38 0.60
N GLN A 82 15.03 6.45 1.35
CA GLN A 82 15.08 6.42 2.81
C GLN A 82 14.06 5.43 3.40
N PHE A 83 12.89 5.28 2.77
CA PHE A 83 11.95 4.24 3.16
C PHE A 83 12.54 2.83 2.94
N GLY A 84 13.22 2.59 1.82
CA GLY A 84 13.95 1.35 1.59
C GLY A 84 15.01 1.07 2.67
N ASP A 85 15.72 2.11 3.14
CA ASP A 85 16.69 1.96 4.24
C ASP A 85 16.00 1.62 5.57
N ALA A 86 14.89 2.28 5.91
CA ALA A 86 14.10 1.97 7.10
C ALA A 86 13.55 0.52 7.06
N LEU A 87 13.16 0.04 5.89
CA LEU A 87 12.75 -1.36 5.70
C LEU A 87 13.91 -2.33 5.93
N ARG A 88 15.14 -2.00 5.50
CA ARG A 88 16.34 -2.81 5.77
C ARG A 88 16.62 -2.93 7.26
N GLU A 89 16.48 -1.84 8.01
CA GLU A 89 16.65 -1.82 9.46
C GLU A 89 15.59 -2.64 10.19
N LYS A 90 14.35 -2.69 9.70
CA LYS A 90 13.22 -3.39 10.31
C LYS A 90 12.93 -4.76 9.68
N LYS A 91 13.79 -5.24 8.78
CA LYS A 91 13.54 -6.46 8.00
C LYS A 91 13.26 -7.67 8.85
N ASP A 92 14.06 -7.89 9.89
CA ASP A 92 13.92 -9.08 10.75
C ASP A 92 12.61 -9.05 11.55
N ALA A 93 12.28 -7.90 12.13
CA ALA A 93 11.06 -7.75 12.91
C ALA A 93 9.80 -7.84 12.03
N LEU A 94 9.78 -7.14 10.90
CA LEU A 94 8.64 -7.16 9.98
C LEU A 94 8.47 -8.53 9.32
N GLY A 95 9.55 -9.19 8.89
CA GLY A 95 9.51 -10.54 8.32
C GLY A 95 9.03 -11.57 9.34
N ALA A 96 9.43 -11.44 10.61
CA ALA A 96 8.94 -12.27 11.69
C ALA A 96 7.43 -12.05 11.96
N LEU A 97 6.94 -10.81 11.91
CA LEU A 97 5.51 -10.52 12.02
C LEU A 97 4.73 -11.15 10.87
N VAL A 98 5.19 -11.00 9.62
CA VAL A 98 4.58 -11.65 8.43
C VAL A 98 4.47 -13.15 8.64
N SER A 99 5.54 -13.79 9.12
CA SER A 99 5.56 -15.24 9.40
C SER A 99 4.55 -15.62 10.48
N TYR A 100 4.43 -14.85 11.54
CA TYR A 100 3.56 -15.19 12.66
C TYR A 100 2.09 -14.88 12.39
N GLU A 101 1.79 -13.76 11.71
CA GLU A 101 0.41 -13.39 11.37
C GLU A 101 -0.16 -14.24 10.23
N MET A 102 0.68 -14.65 9.25
CA MET A 102 0.21 -15.37 8.05
C MET A 102 0.59 -16.85 8.01
N GLY A 103 1.40 -17.35 8.95
CA GLY A 103 1.84 -18.74 8.97
C GLY A 103 2.87 -19.09 7.88
N LYS A 104 3.54 -18.09 7.31
CA LYS A 104 4.63 -18.31 6.36
C LYS A 104 5.90 -18.77 7.06
N SER A 105 6.81 -19.43 6.35
CA SER A 105 8.15 -19.68 6.88
C SER A 105 8.87 -18.34 7.13
N LEU A 106 9.82 -18.32 8.06
CA LEU A 106 10.57 -17.10 8.34
C LEU A 106 11.31 -16.59 7.09
N GLN A 107 11.83 -17.50 6.27
CA GLN A 107 12.51 -17.13 5.03
C GLN A 107 11.58 -16.46 4.01
N GLU A 108 10.33 -16.92 3.91
CA GLU A 108 9.31 -16.25 3.08
C GLU A 108 8.92 -14.90 3.63
N GLY A 109 8.77 -14.75 4.96
CA GLY A 109 8.50 -13.46 5.59
C GLY A 109 9.63 -12.45 5.34
N LEU A 110 10.89 -12.88 5.52
CA LEU A 110 12.07 -12.06 5.22
C LEU A 110 12.18 -11.75 3.72
N GLY A 111 11.84 -12.72 2.86
CA GLY A 111 11.80 -12.55 1.41
C GLY A 111 10.79 -11.49 0.97
N GLU A 112 9.61 -11.46 1.60
CA GLU A 112 8.60 -10.44 1.32
C GLU A 112 9.09 -9.03 1.65
N VAL A 113 9.76 -8.85 2.78
CA VAL A 113 10.36 -7.55 3.13
C VAL A 113 11.50 -7.20 2.16
N GLN A 114 12.26 -8.22 1.69
CA GLN A 114 13.26 -7.98 0.65
C GLN A 114 12.63 -7.43 -0.63
N GLU A 115 11.50 -7.97 -1.07
CA GLU A 115 10.78 -7.46 -2.23
C GLU A 115 10.31 -6.01 -2.05
N MET A 116 9.92 -5.61 -0.82
CA MET A 116 9.63 -4.20 -0.52
C MET A 116 10.85 -3.31 -0.72
N ILE A 117 12.03 -3.77 -0.29
CA ILE A 117 13.31 -3.07 -0.45
C ILE A 117 13.67 -2.95 -1.93
N ASP A 118 13.58 -4.05 -2.66
CA ASP A 118 13.96 -4.11 -4.09
C ASP A 118 13.09 -3.19 -4.95
N ILE A 119 11.78 -3.11 -4.67
CA ILE A 119 10.91 -2.18 -5.38
C ILE A 119 11.20 -0.72 -5.03
N CYS A 120 11.62 -0.42 -3.80
CA CYS A 120 12.07 0.93 -3.46
C CYS A 120 13.30 1.30 -4.30
N ASP A 121 14.30 0.43 -4.40
CA ASP A 121 15.50 0.65 -5.20
C ASP A 121 15.15 0.85 -6.69
N PHE A 122 14.24 0.04 -7.23
CA PHE A 122 13.72 0.20 -8.59
C PHE A 122 13.00 1.55 -8.79
N ALA A 123 12.12 1.93 -7.87
CA ALA A 123 11.37 3.18 -7.93
C ALA A 123 12.29 4.41 -7.87
N VAL A 124 13.36 4.35 -7.09
CA VAL A 124 14.40 5.39 -7.07
C VAL A 124 15.00 5.60 -8.45
N GLY A 125 15.35 4.51 -9.15
CA GLY A 125 15.82 4.58 -10.54
C GLY A 125 14.78 5.22 -11.46
N GLN A 126 13.52 4.80 -11.35
CA GLN A 126 12.40 5.33 -12.16
C GLN A 126 12.15 6.82 -11.92
N SER A 127 12.45 7.35 -10.75
CA SER A 127 12.28 8.79 -10.46
C SER A 127 13.02 9.72 -11.43
N ARG A 128 14.03 9.20 -12.13
CA ARG A 128 14.81 9.92 -13.14
C ARG A 128 14.53 9.47 -14.58
N GLN A 129 13.59 8.55 -14.76
CA GLN A 129 13.30 7.90 -16.04
C GLN A 129 11.83 7.98 -16.46
N LEU A 130 11.10 8.99 -15.93
CA LEU A 130 9.73 9.26 -16.33
C LEU A 130 9.72 10.04 -17.66
N TYR A 131 10.20 9.40 -18.74
CA TYR A 131 10.37 10.02 -20.04
C TYR A 131 9.03 10.16 -20.76
N GLY A 132 8.96 11.14 -21.69
CA GLY A 132 7.96 11.23 -22.72
C GLY A 132 8.64 11.40 -24.09
N MET A 133 7.92 11.11 -25.16
CA MET A 133 8.41 11.31 -26.51
C MET A 133 8.35 12.78 -26.94
N THR A 134 9.33 13.22 -27.72
CA THR A 134 9.27 14.49 -28.45
C THR A 134 9.22 14.17 -29.93
N THR A 135 8.22 14.72 -30.66
CA THR A 135 7.99 14.44 -32.06
C THR A 135 7.90 15.72 -32.89
N HIS A 136 8.13 15.59 -34.20
CA HIS A 136 7.90 16.69 -35.12
C HIS A 136 6.42 16.81 -35.48
N SER A 137 5.99 18.04 -35.72
CA SER A 137 4.65 18.36 -36.24
C SER A 137 4.72 18.62 -37.76
N GLU A 138 3.69 18.24 -38.48
CA GLU A 138 3.49 18.64 -39.88
C GLU A 138 3.10 20.13 -40.01
N ARG A 139 2.78 20.79 -38.91
CA ARG A 139 2.41 22.22 -38.86
C ARG A 139 3.65 23.09 -38.64
N PRO A 140 3.84 24.17 -39.37
CA PRO A 140 4.92 25.13 -39.14
C PRO A 140 4.88 25.70 -37.71
N LEU A 141 6.05 25.86 -37.08
CA LEU A 141 6.22 26.47 -35.78
C LEU A 141 5.52 25.71 -34.62
N HIS A 142 5.17 24.44 -34.81
CA HIS A 142 4.61 23.56 -33.79
C HIS A 142 5.62 22.53 -33.34
N ARG A 143 5.59 22.22 -32.02
CA ARG A 143 6.31 21.12 -31.39
C ARG A 143 5.31 20.25 -30.65
N MET A 144 5.46 18.93 -30.70
CA MET A 144 4.67 17.96 -29.95
C MET A 144 5.57 17.22 -28.97
N PHE A 145 5.07 17.00 -27.75
CA PHE A 145 5.74 16.19 -26.76
C PHE A 145 4.72 15.49 -25.86
N GLU A 146 5.12 14.38 -25.31
CA GLU A 146 4.39 13.66 -24.25
C GLU A 146 4.99 13.99 -22.90
N GLN A 147 4.17 14.06 -21.88
CA GLN A 147 4.58 14.16 -20.50
C GLN A 147 3.64 13.34 -19.61
N TYR A 148 4.21 12.44 -18.83
CA TYR A 148 3.44 11.68 -17.85
C TYR A 148 3.06 12.58 -16.68
N GLN A 149 1.79 12.53 -16.28
CA GLN A 149 1.24 13.29 -15.16
C GLN A 149 0.76 12.31 -14.07
N PRO A 150 0.88 12.68 -12.78
CA PRO A 150 0.30 11.91 -11.70
C PRO A 150 -1.21 11.70 -11.88
N LEU A 151 -1.72 10.57 -11.42
CA LEU A 151 -3.13 10.19 -11.55
C LEU A 151 -4.01 10.80 -10.46
N GLY A 152 -3.50 10.88 -9.23
CA GLY A 152 -4.27 11.33 -8.08
C GLY A 152 -4.13 10.44 -6.86
N VAL A 153 -5.25 10.02 -6.28
CA VAL A 153 -5.28 9.04 -5.20
C VAL A 153 -5.33 7.63 -5.80
N VAL A 154 -4.36 6.80 -5.46
CA VAL A 154 -4.32 5.39 -5.84
C VAL A 154 -4.87 4.54 -4.70
N GLY A 155 -5.96 3.82 -4.96
CA GLY A 155 -6.51 2.83 -4.04
C GLY A 155 -5.77 1.50 -4.19
N ILE A 156 -5.33 0.91 -3.08
CA ILE A 156 -4.64 -0.37 -3.08
C ILE A 156 -5.42 -1.36 -2.22
N ILE A 157 -5.83 -2.48 -2.81
CA ILE A 157 -6.45 -3.61 -2.11
C ILE A 157 -5.48 -4.78 -2.21
N SER A 158 -4.93 -5.21 -1.08
CA SER A 158 -3.98 -6.33 -1.04
C SER A 158 -4.56 -7.59 -0.42
N ALA A 159 -4.05 -8.73 -0.86
CA ALA A 159 -4.42 -10.04 -0.34
C ALA A 159 -3.56 -10.44 0.87
N PHE A 160 -4.07 -11.38 1.66
CA PHE A 160 -3.39 -11.83 2.89
C PHE A 160 -2.10 -12.62 2.65
N ASN A 161 -1.98 -13.30 1.51
CA ASN A 161 -0.84 -14.17 1.21
C ASN A 161 0.47 -13.43 0.89
N PHE A 162 0.38 -12.13 0.55
CA PHE A 162 1.52 -11.21 0.42
C PHE A 162 1.16 -9.90 1.15
N PRO A 163 1.16 -9.91 2.50
CA PRO A 163 0.60 -8.85 3.30
C PRO A 163 1.33 -7.52 3.20
N VAL A 164 2.61 -7.51 2.83
CA VAL A 164 3.44 -6.29 2.82
C VAL A 164 4.03 -5.96 1.45
N ALA A 165 4.49 -6.96 0.69
CA ALA A 165 5.18 -6.73 -0.58
C ALA A 165 4.30 -6.05 -1.62
N VAL A 166 3.06 -6.53 -1.81
CA VAL A 166 2.11 -6.00 -2.81
C VAL A 166 1.80 -4.52 -2.55
N TRP A 167 1.65 -4.13 -1.28
CA TRP A 167 1.50 -2.72 -0.94
C TRP A 167 2.71 -1.89 -1.38
N ALA A 168 3.92 -2.35 -1.05
CA ALA A 168 5.14 -1.64 -1.40
C ALA A 168 5.34 -1.51 -2.92
N TRP A 169 5.04 -2.56 -3.70
CA TRP A 169 5.13 -2.50 -5.16
C TRP A 169 4.27 -1.39 -5.75
N ASN A 170 3.07 -1.21 -5.21
CA ASN A 170 2.16 -0.18 -5.66
C ASN A 170 2.57 1.21 -5.15
N THR A 171 2.84 1.34 -3.86
CA THR A 171 3.09 2.65 -3.24
C THR A 171 4.42 3.27 -3.64
N ALA A 172 5.51 2.51 -3.70
CA ALA A 172 6.82 3.05 -4.06
C ALA A 172 6.79 3.68 -5.47
N LEU A 173 6.14 3.01 -6.42
CA LEU A 173 5.96 3.53 -7.77
C LEU A 173 5.01 4.72 -7.82
N ALA A 174 3.86 4.63 -7.12
CA ALA A 174 2.87 5.71 -7.08
C ALA A 174 3.47 6.99 -6.46
N TRP A 175 4.19 6.87 -5.35
CA TRP A 175 4.82 8.03 -4.70
C TRP A 175 5.87 8.70 -5.60
N VAL A 176 6.68 7.91 -6.31
CA VAL A 176 7.65 8.46 -7.27
C VAL A 176 6.97 9.14 -8.43
N CYS A 177 5.83 8.60 -8.91
CA CYS A 177 5.01 9.23 -9.94
C CYS A 177 4.30 10.50 -9.46
N GLY A 178 4.17 10.70 -8.15
CA GLY A 178 3.56 11.90 -7.56
C GLY A 178 2.13 11.70 -7.07
N ASP A 179 1.70 10.45 -6.91
CA ASP A 179 0.38 10.06 -6.45
C ASP A 179 0.36 9.86 -4.92
N ALA A 180 -0.83 10.02 -4.32
CA ALA A 180 -1.11 9.60 -2.95
C ALA A 180 -1.71 8.18 -2.94
N CYS A 181 -1.54 7.46 -1.83
CA CYS A 181 -2.00 6.07 -1.72
C CYS A 181 -2.94 5.89 -0.52
N VAL A 182 -4.04 5.17 -0.75
CA VAL A 182 -4.93 4.68 0.29
C VAL A 182 -4.97 3.16 0.22
N TRP A 183 -4.47 2.52 1.27
CA TRP A 183 -4.33 1.08 1.35
C TRP A 183 -5.43 0.44 2.19
N LYS A 184 -6.18 -0.47 1.59
CA LYS A 184 -7.08 -1.41 2.25
C LYS A 184 -6.40 -2.79 2.25
N PRO A 185 -5.73 -3.20 3.35
CA PRO A 185 -5.15 -4.53 3.47
C PRO A 185 -6.23 -5.60 3.63
N SER A 186 -5.84 -6.87 3.55
CA SER A 186 -6.74 -7.95 3.99
C SER A 186 -6.98 -7.84 5.50
N GLU A 187 -8.20 -8.15 5.91
CA GLU A 187 -8.57 -8.24 7.33
C GLU A 187 -7.74 -9.29 8.11
N LYS A 188 -7.15 -10.25 7.39
CA LYS A 188 -6.31 -11.30 7.98
C LYS A 188 -4.88 -10.87 8.26
N SER A 189 -4.45 -9.75 7.71
CA SER A 189 -3.07 -9.22 7.81
C SER A 189 -3.05 -7.77 8.30
N ALA A 190 -3.97 -7.43 9.18
CA ALA A 190 -4.15 -6.06 9.64
C ALA A 190 -2.93 -5.54 10.42
N LEU A 191 -2.25 -6.37 11.22
CA LEU A 191 -1.09 -5.95 12.00
C LEU A 191 0.12 -5.66 11.12
N CYS A 192 0.33 -6.44 10.06
CA CYS A 192 1.36 -6.16 9.07
C CYS A 192 1.17 -4.76 8.46
N SER A 193 -0.08 -4.35 8.19
CA SER A 193 -0.35 -3.02 7.64
C SER A 193 -0.05 -1.89 8.62
N ILE A 194 -0.38 -2.07 9.90
CA ILE A 194 -0.06 -1.12 10.96
C ILE A 194 1.45 -0.95 11.09
N ALA A 195 2.20 -2.07 11.09
CA ALA A 195 3.66 -2.04 11.16
C ALA A 195 4.28 -1.27 9.97
N CYS A 196 3.85 -1.59 8.75
CA CYS A 196 4.31 -0.89 7.55
C CYS A 196 4.04 0.62 7.62
N GLN A 197 2.85 1.01 8.07
CA GLN A 197 2.49 2.42 8.19
C GLN A 197 3.32 3.13 9.26
N HIS A 198 3.66 2.47 10.37
CA HIS A 198 4.55 3.05 11.37
C HIS A 198 5.95 3.31 10.80
N ILE A 199 6.53 2.35 10.07
CA ILE A 199 7.84 2.52 9.42
C ILE A 199 7.80 3.68 8.42
N TRP A 200 6.75 3.74 7.58
CA TRP A 200 6.57 4.85 6.65
C TRP A 200 6.46 6.20 7.34
N ASN A 201 5.67 6.29 8.41
CA ASN A 201 5.41 7.56 9.11
C ASN A 201 6.68 8.18 9.69
N GLU A 202 7.64 7.37 10.14
CA GLU A 202 8.93 7.86 10.62
C GLU A 202 9.72 8.56 9.50
N VAL A 203 9.76 7.94 8.33
CA VAL A 203 10.44 8.50 7.15
C VAL A 203 9.71 9.74 6.62
N ALA A 204 8.39 9.67 6.55
CA ALA A 204 7.57 10.77 6.05
C ALA A 204 7.72 12.02 6.91
N GLU A 205 7.72 11.88 8.24
CA GLU A 205 7.93 12.99 9.16
C GLU A 205 9.33 13.60 9.03
N ALA A 206 10.36 12.76 8.96
CA ALA A 206 11.75 13.22 8.83
C ALA A 206 12.00 14.01 7.52
N ASN A 207 11.14 13.83 6.52
CA ASN A 207 11.22 14.49 5.22
C ASN A 207 10.10 15.52 4.97
N GLU A 208 9.32 15.88 5.98
CA GLU A 208 8.21 16.84 5.88
C GLU A 208 7.20 16.47 4.79
N VAL A 209 6.99 15.17 4.56
CA VAL A 209 6.03 14.64 3.57
C VAL A 209 4.60 14.89 4.08
N PRO A 210 3.65 15.29 3.22
CA PRO A 210 2.25 15.40 3.62
C PRO A 210 1.73 14.12 4.28
N ALA A 211 1.18 14.22 5.49
CA ALA A 211 0.82 13.08 6.34
C ALA A 211 -0.12 12.06 5.65
N ALA A 212 -1.02 12.56 4.79
CA ALA A 212 -1.99 11.74 4.08
C ALA A 212 -1.49 11.25 2.70
N LEU A 213 -0.17 11.35 2.42
CA LEU A 213 0.40 10.78 1.20
C LEU A 213 0.26 9.25 1.17
N SER A 214 0.36 8.61 2.33
CA SER A 214 0.09 7.19 2.51
C SER A 214 -0.86 7.01 3.70
N CYS A 215 -1.99 6.40 3.44
CA CYS A 215 -3.00 6.11 4.46
C CYS A 215 -3.32 4.61 4.48
N VAL A 216 -3.58 4.08 5.67
CA VAL A 216 -4.13 2.73 5.86
C VAL A 216 -5.58 2.83 6.30
N VAL A 217 -6.43 2.00 5.72
CA VAL A 217 -7.85 1.88 6.08
C VAL A 217 -8.18 0.39 6.24
N ASN A 218 -8.09 -0.11 7.47
CA ASN A 218 -8.49 -1.48 7.78
C ASN A 218 -10.02 -1.61 7.82
N GLY A 219 -10.51 -2.75 7.37
CA GLY A 219 -11.92 -3.07 7.35
C GLY A 219 -12.21 -4.30 6.53
N MET A 220 -13.46 -4.70 6.48
CA MET A 220 -13.92 -5.87 5.75
C MET A 220 -14.14 -5.55 4.25
N ALA A 221 -15.01 -6.30 3.59
CA ALA A 221 -15.30 -6.10 2.17
C ALA A 221 -15.94 -4.74 1.86
N ASP A 222 -16.72 -4.20 2.78
CA ASP A 222 -17.40 -2.91 2.68
C ASP A 222 -16.42 -1.74 2.41
N VAL A 223 -15.26 -1.71 3.10
CA VAL A 223 -14.20 -0.71 2.86
C VAL A 223 -13.62 -0.88 1.45
N GLY A 224 -13.43 -2.11 1.00
CA GLY A 224 -12.98 -2.40 -0.38
C GLY A 224 -14.02 -1.96 -1.43
N GLU A 225 -15.30 -2.10 -1.13
CA GLU A 225 -16.40 -1.63 -1.98
C GLU A 225 -16.44 -0.10 -2.03
N MET A 226 -16.30 0.59 -0.89
CA MET A 226 -16.18 2.05 -0.86
C MET A 226 -15.04 2.52 -1.75
N LEU A 227 -13.83 1.94 -1.58
CA LEU A 227 -12.65 2.31 -2.37
C LEU A 227 -12.83 2.08 -3.87
N SER A 228 -13.50 0.98 -4.26
CA SER A 228 -13.73 0.64 -5.67
C SER A 228 -14.76 1.55 -6.34
N ASN A 229 -15.75 2.03 -5.58
CA ASN A 229 -16.82 2.88 -6.10
C ASN A 229 -16.50 4.39 -6.01
N ASP A 230 -15.43 4.79 -5.33
CA ASP A 230 -15.13 6.20 -5.07
C ASP A 230 -14.58 6.91 -6.33
N PRO A 231 -15.28 7.94 -6.86
CA PRO A 231 -14.83 8.67 -8.04
C PRO A 231 -13.55 9.50 -7.79
N MET A 232 -13.20 9.76 -6.52
CA MET A 232 -11.96 10.46 -6.13
C MET A 232 -10.72 9.56 -6.21
N VAL A 233 -10.89 8.26 -6.51
CA VAL A 233 -9.82 7.26 -6.63
C VAL A 233 -9.69 6.83 -8.10
N PRO A 234 -8.92 7.56 -8.94
CA PRO A 234 -8.85 7.30 -10.38
C PRO A 234 -8.27 5.93 -10.76
N LEU A 235 -7.44 5.35 -9.89
CA LEU A 235 -6.87 4.02 -10.08
C LEU A 235 -7.08 3.16 -8.83
N VAL A 236 -7.59 1.94 -9.02
CA VAL A 236 -7.62 0.90 -7.99
C VAL A 236 -6.73 -0.26 -8.43
N SER A 237 -5.67 -0.52 -7.67
CA SER A 237 -4.85 -1.73 -7.81
C SER A 237 -5.34 -2.76 -6.79
N ALA A 238 -5.80 -3.91 -7.27
CA ALA A 238 -6.39 -4.94 -6.43
C ALA A 238 -5.78 -6.32 -6.71
N THR A 239 -5.24 -6.91 -5.65
CA THR A 239 -4.68 -8.27 -5.65
C THR A 239 -5.54 -9.20 -4.81
N GLY A 240 -5.99 -10.33 -5.38
CA GLY A 240 -6.78 -11.30 -4.65
C GLY A 240 -7.53 -12.31 -5.53
N SER A 241 -8.69 -12.77 -5.09
CA SER A 241 -9.45 -13.79 -5.82
C SER A 241 -10.06 -13.24 -7.10
N THR A 242 -10.21 -14.11 -8.10
CA THR A 242 -10.93 -13.77 -9.36
C THR A 242 -12.35 -13.23 -9.09
N ARG A 243 -13.03 -13.73 -8.06
CA ARG A 243 -14.36 -13.23 -7.66
C ARG A 243 -14.27 -11.76 -7.22
N MET A 244 -13.32 -11.43 -6.34
CA MET A 244 -13.11 -10.06 -5.88
C MET A 244 -12.70 -9.16 -7.06
N GLY A 245 -11.75 -9.60 -7.90
CA GLY A 245 -11.29 -8.83 -9.05
C GLY A 245 -12.43 -8.48 -10.04
N LYS A 246 -13.37 -9.41 -10.29
CA LYS A 246 -14.55 -9.14 -11.13
C LYS A 246 -15.47 -8.07 -10.50
N ALA A 247 -15.65 -8.08 -9.18
CA ALA A 247 -16.43 -7.07 -8.47
C ALA A 247 -15.76 -5.69 -8.57
N VAL A 248 -14.46 -5.60 -8.28
CA VAL A 248 -13.67 -4.36 -8.39
C VAL A 248 -13.69 -3.84 -9.83
N ALA A 249 -13.42 -4.70 -10.83
CA ALA A 249 -13.44 -4.30 -12.24
C ALA A 249 -14.78 -3.67 -12.64
N LYS A 250 -15.89 -4.30 -12.26
CA LYS A 250 -17.24 -3.80 -12.55
C LYS A 250 -17.50 -2.44 -11.90
N ALA A 251 -17.17 -2.28 -10.62
CA ALA A 251 -17.37 -1.05 -9.88
C ALA A 251 -16.55 0.09 -10.49
N VAL A 252 -15.24 -0.14 -10.70
CA VAL A 252 -14.31 0.86 -11.24
C VAL A 252 -14.66 1.23 -12.69
N ALA A 253 -14.99 0.25 -13.56
CA ALA A 253 -15.39 0.52 -14.93
C ALA A 253 -16.71 1.31 -15.00
N GLY A 254 -17.65 1.04 -14.08
CA GLY A 254 -18.94 1.76 -14.02
C GLY A 254 -18.80 3.27 -13.82
N ARG A 255 -17.68 3.72 -13.23
CA ARG A 255 -17.35 5.15 -13.02
C ARG A 255 -16.24 5.66 -13.94
N LEU A 256 -15.87 4.88 -14.97
CA LEU A 256 -14.80 5.20 -15.92
C LEU A 256 -13.41 5.34 -15.27
N GLY A 257 -13.20 4.71 -14.11
CA GLY A 257 -11.90 4.62 -13.44
C GLY A 257 -10.99 3.57 -14.09
N ARG A 258 -9.76 3.51 -13.61
CA ARG A 258 -8.77 2.51 -14.02
C ARG A 258 -8.61 1.43 -12.96
N SER A 259 -8.42 0.19 -13.37
CA SER A 259 -8.08 -0.91 -12.46
C SER A 259 -6.85 -1.66 -12.94
N LEU A 260 -5.99 -2.04 -11.99
CA LEU A 260 -4.91 -2.99 -12.17
C LEU A 260 -5.25 -4.19 -11.30
N LEU A 261 -5.35 -5.38 -11.90
CA LEU A 261 -5.87 -6.56 -11.22
C LEU A 261 -4.87 -7.71 -11.30
N GLU A 262 -4.38 -8.12 -10.13
CA GLU A 262 -3.56 -9.31 -9.97
C GLU A 262 -4.40 -10.39 -9.28
N LEU A 263 -4.78 -11.41 -10.04
CA LEU A 263 -5.81 -12.37 -9.62
C LEU A 263 -5.26 -13.79 -9.58
N GLY A 264 -6.08 -14.74 -9.07
CA GLY A 264 -5.74 -16.14 -9.02
C GLY A 264 -5.44 -16.72 -10.39
N GLY A 265 -4.44 -17.58 -10.44
CA GLY A 265 -3.97 -18.26 -11.64
C GLY A 265 -4.44 -19.71 -11.70
N ASN A 266 -4.10 -20.36 -12.81
CA ASN A 266 -4.36 -21.77 -13.10
C ASN A 266 -3.03 -22.49 -13.38
N ASN A 267 -2.14 -22.47 -12.40
CA ASN A 267 -0.82 -23.07 -12.53
C ASN A 267 -0.87 -24.59 -12.34
N VAL A 268 -0.03 -25.28 -13.08
CA VAL A 268 0.16 -26.74 -12.94
C VAL A 268 1.33 -27.02 -12.01
N VAL A 269 1.12 -27.92 -11.05
CA VAL A 269 2.18 -28.48 -10.21
C VAL A 269 2.36 -29.95 -10.62
N ILE A 270 3.57 -30.30 -11.05
CA ILE A 270 3.93 -31.69 -11.41
C ILE A 270 4.77 -32.24 -10.27
N ILE A 271 4.26 -33.28 -9.61
CA ILE A 271 4.98 -34.00 -8.55
C ILE A 271 5.54 -35.27 -9.19
N ALA A 272 6.87 -35.36 -9.24
CA ALA A 272 7.56 -36.58 -9.66
C ALA A 272 7.77 -37.53 -8.45
N PRO A 273 7.80 -38.85 -8.66
CA PRO A 273 8.04 -39.83 -7.59
C PRO A 273 9.46 -39.72 -7.03
#